data_f8f2630a36dacda433151b98a19faa76
#
_entry.id   f8f2630a36dacda433151b98a19faa76
#
_cell.length_a   1.000
_cell.length_b   1.000
_cell.length_c   1.000
_cell.angle_alpha   90.00
_cell.angle_beta   90.00
_cell.angle_gamma   90.00
#
_symmetry.space_group_name_H-M   'P 1'
#
loop_
_entity.id
_entity.type
_entity.pdbx_description
1 polymer ?
#
loop_
_entity_poly.entity_id
_entity_poly.type
_entity_poly.pdbx_seq_one_letter_code
_entity_poly.pdbx_strand_id
1 'polypeptide(L)'
;QVIDISNPLNPVLAIRPDTRSPHFQWFHFKASGLHVGQEHWFRLSNASKSSYNKAWTGYQAVASYDHVNWFRIPTIFEGDALRFSLEATATHAWFAYFEPYSRGRHDWLIEQALTKAGTELLATGKSVEGRDIQLLRKGTGAEGQRKVWIIAQQHPGEHMAEWFMEGVIERLERHDDPVLNKLLTSADLYLVPNMNPDGAFHGHLRTNAMGQDLNR
;
A
#
# COMPACT_ATOMS: atom_id res chain seq x y z
N GLN A 1 16.85 -0.61 -5.06
CA GLN A 1 18.08 -0.83 -5.84
C GLN A 1 19.18 -1.32 -4.91
N VAL A 2 19.90 -2.38 -5.31
CA VAL A 2 21.11 -2.85 -4.61
C VAL A 2 22.27 -1.93 -4.99
N ILE A 3 23.03 -1.47 -3.98
CA ILE A 3 24.22 -0.63 -4.14
C ILE A 3 25.48 -1.43 -3.83
N ASP A 4 25.48 -2.14 -2.69
CA ASP A 4 26.61 -2.97 -2.27
C ASP A 4 26.11 -4.17 -1.44
N ILE A 5 26.61 -5.36 -1.75
CA ILE A 5 26.35 -6.62 -1.04
C ILE A 5 27.62 -7.35 -0.64
N SER A 6 28.77 -6.67 -0.66
CA SER A 6 30.07 -7.25 -0.29
C SER A 6 30.06 -7.77 1.16
N ASN A 7 29.26 -7.13 2.04
CA ASN A 7 28.93 -7.65 3.36
C ASN A 7 27.47 -8.15 3.37
N PRO A 8 27.21 -9.45 3.30
CA PRO A 8 25.86 -10.00 3.26
C PRO A 8 25.05 -9.78 4.56
N LEU A 9 25.73 -9.49 5.68
CA LEU A 9 25.05 -9.14 6.93
C LEU A 9 24.69 -7.65 7.04
N ASN A 10 25.16 -6.82 6.11
CA ASN A 10 24.89 -5.39 6.10
C ASN A 10 24.86 -4.82 4.66
N PRO A 11 23.95 -5.29 3.81
CA PRO A 11 23.83 -4.78 2.46
C PRO A 11 23.44 -3.31 2.42
N VAL A 12 23.95 -2.58 1.44
CA VAL A 12 23.61 -1.19 1.17
C VAL A 12 22.65 -1.12 -0.02
N LEU A 13 21.51 -0.50 0.21
CA LEU A 13 20.44 -0.34 -0.75
C LEU A 13 20.15 1.15 -0.98
N ALA A 14 19.45 1.47 -2.04
CA ALA A 14 18.84 2.78 -2.27
C ALA A 14 17.37 2.63 -2.68
N ILE A 15 16.54 3.56 -2.23
CA ILE A 15 15.15 3.67 -2.68
C ILE A 15 15.17 4.24 -4.10
N ARG A 16 14.41 3.65 -5.01
CA ARG A 16 14.28 4.13 -6.39
C ARG A 16 13.27 5.26 -6.46
N PRO A 17 13.50 6.29 -7.29
CA PRO A 17 12.46 7.26 -7.61
C PRO A 17 11.30 6.62 -8.38
N ASP A 18 10.15 7.27 -8.31
CA ASP A 18 9.01 7.00 -9.18
C ASP A 18 9.40 7.15 -10.65
N THR A 19 8.74 6.43 -11.55
CA THR A 19 8.98 6.57 -12.98
C THR A 19 8.65 8.00 -13.44
N ARG A 20 9.60 8.65 -14.11
CA ARG A 20 9.47 10.03 -14.63
C ARG A 20 9.16 11.10 -13.56
N SER A 21 9.56 10.85 -12.31
CA SER A 21 9.32 11.76 -11.20
C SER A 21 10.47 11.67 -10.18
N PRO A 22 10.83 12.77 -9.51
CA PRO A 22 11.87 12.75 -8.47
C PRO A 22 11.36 12.20 -7.13
N HIS A 23 10.06 11.92 -6.98
CA HIS A 23 9.50 11.44 -5.72
C HIS A 23 9.99 10.03 -5.41
N PHE A 24 10.42 9.81 -4.16
CA PHE A 24 10.74 8.48 -3.65
C PHE A 24 10.70 8.44 -2.12
N GLN A 25 10.23 7.34 -1.58
CA GLN A 25 10.29 6.97 -0.15
C GLN A 25 9.83 5.54 0.08
N TRP A 26 8.94 5.05 -0.78
CA TRP A 26 8.44 3.69 -0.70
C TRP A 26 9.53 2.68 -1.00
N PHE A 27 9.64 1.66 -0.14
CA PHE A 27 10.45 0.48 -0.42
C PHE A 27 9.70 -0.79 -0.02
N HIS A 28 9.90 -1.83 -0.79
CA HIS A 28 9.46 -3.19 -0.51
C HIS A 28 10.42 -4.14 -1.22
N PHE A 29 10.99 -5.09 -0.49
CA PHE A 29 11.91 -6.07 -1.06
C PHE A 29 11.94 -7.35 -0.24
N LYS A 30 12.40 -8.43 -0.87
CA LYS A 30 12.73 -9.70 -0.24
C LYS A 30 14.24 -9.82 -0.09
N ALA A 31 14.71 -10.21 1.09
CA ALA A 31 16.06 -10.73 1.30
C ALA A 31 16.00 -12.25 1.43
N SER A 32 16.95 -12.94 0.78
CA SER A 32 17.11 -14.39 0.85
C SER A 32 18.55 -14.74 1.19
N GLY A 33 18.79 -15.93 1.74
CA GLY A 33 20.10 -16.32 2.22
C GLY A 33 20.43 -15.75 3.61
N LEU A 34 19.40 -15.40 4.40
CA LEU A 34 19.61 -14.97 5.76
C LEU A 34 20.11 -16.14 6.62
N HIS A 35 21.02 -15.86 7.53
CA HIS A 35 21.54 -16.83 8.49
C HIS A 35 20.68 -16.82 9.74
N VAL A 36 19.98 -17.92 10.00
CA VAL A 36 19.09 -18.07 11.16
C VAL A 36 19.90 -17.91 12.46
N GLY A 37 19.34 -17.13 13.41
CA GLY A 37 19.98 -16.79 14.67
C GLY A 37 21.04 -15.66 14.57
N GLN A 38 21.21 -15.05 13.41
CA GLN A 38 22.11 -13.91 13.24
C GLN A 38 21.33 -12.62 12.99
N GLU A 39 21.87 -11.52 13.49
CA GLU A 39 21.35 -10.19 13.20
C GLU A 39 21.85 -9.72 11.85
N HIS A 40 20.90 -9.36 10.97
CA HIS A 40 21.13 -8.77 9.66
C HIS A 40 20.74 -7.30 9.69
N TRP A 41 21.63 -6.45 9.26
CA TRP A 41 21.40 -5.02 9.10
C TRP A 41 21.15 -4.68 7.64
N PHE A 42 20.28 -3.72 7.39
CA PHE A 42 20.00 -3.16 6.06
C PHE A 42 20.15 -1.65 6.12
N ARG A 43 20.76 -1.07 5.10
CA ARG A 43 21.01 0.36 5.01
C ARG A 43 20.40 0.94 3.74
N LEU A 44 19.42 1.86 3.86
CA LEU A 44 18.93 2.68 2.76
C LEU A 44 19.73 3.98 2.72
N SER A 45 20.71 4.07 1.81
CA SER A 45 21.76 5.08 1.82
C SER A 45 21.31 6.49 1.39
N ASN A 46 20.14 6.61 0.76
CA ASN A 46 19.59 7.87 0.24
C ASN A 46 18.34 8.36 0.99
N ALA A 47 18.10 7.87 2.20
CA ALA A 47 16.88 8.19 2.96
C ALA A 47 16.75 9.69 3.26
N SER A 48 17.84 10.40 3.54
CA SER A 48 17.82 11.85 3.80
C SER A 48 17.33 12.68 2.60
N LYS A 49 17.43 12.14 1.39
CA LYS A 49 17.02 12.79 0.13
C LYS A 49 15.61 12.41 -0.30
N SER A 50 14.91 11.57 0.48
CA SER A 50 13.54 11.15 0.16
C SER A 50 12.54 12.29 0.29
N SER A 51 11.37 12.14 -0.34
CA SER A 51 10.35 13.18 -0.46
C SER A 51 9.86 13.71 0.90
N TYR A 52 9.80 12.85 1.90
CA TYR A 52 9.33 13.18 3.25
C TYR A 52 10.35 12.75 4.30
N ASN A 53 11.60 13.19 4.16
CA ASN A 53 12.72 12.76 4.99
C ASN A 53 12.53 13.00 6.50
N LYS A 54 11.77 14.02 6.89
CA LYS A 54 11.43 14.27 8.31
C LYS A 54 10.57 13.16 8.92
N ALA A 55 9.85 12.40 8.10
CA ALA A 55 9.02 11.29 8.55
C ALA A 55 9.85 10.06 9.01
N TRP A 56 11.15 10.06 8.79
CA TRP A 56 12.03 8.99 9.31
C TRP A 56 12.29 9.08 10.81
N THR A 57 12.04 10.24 11.43
CA THR A 57 12.20 10.41 12.88
C THR A 57 11.16 9.58 13.62
N GLY A 58 11.61 8.60 14.42
CA GLY A 58 10.74 7.68 15.15
C GLY A 58 10.03 6.63 14.27
N TYR A 59 10.35 6.58 12.97
CA TYR A 59 9.82 5.57 12.06
C TYR A 59 10.41 4.19 12.35
N GLN A 60 9.61 3.16 12.15
CA GLN A 60 10.03 1.76 12.20
C GLN A 60 9.60 1.04 10.91
N ALA A 61 10.57 0.44 10.21
CA ALA A 61 10.30 -0.45 9.09
C ALA A 61 9.50 -1.67 9.53
N VAL A 62 8.82 -2.31 8.59
CA VAL A 62 8.11 -3.56 8.84
C VAL A 62 8.82 -4.73 8.15
N ALA A 63 8.78 -5.90 8.79
CA ALA A 63 9.26 -7.14 8.22
C ALA A 63 8.18 -8.23 8.28
N SER A 64 8.30 -9.24 7.43
CA SER A 64 7.44 -10.42 7.41
C SER A 64 8.20 -11.64 6.92
N TYR A 65 7.87 -12.82 7.46
CA TYR A 65 8.40 -14.09 6.99
C TYR A 65 7.47 -14.82 6.02
N ASP A 66 6.21 -14.42 5.95
CA ASP A 66 5.16 -15.10 5.17
C ASP A 66 4.39 -14.16 4.23
N HIS A 67 4.75 -12.87 4.21
CA HIS A 67 4.10 -11.81 3.43
C HIS A 67 2.64 -11.52 3.84
N VAL A 68 2.22 -12.07 5.00
CA VAL A 68 0.88 -11.92 5.59
C VAL A 68 0.97 -11.26 6.96
N ASN A 69 1.84 -11.79 7.83
CA ASN A 69 2.04 -11.28 9.18
C ASN A 69 3.22 -10.31 9.20
N TRP A 70 2.94 -9.02 9.38
CA TRP A 70 3.93 -7.96 9.40
C TRP A 70 4.16 -7.44 10.82
N PHE A 71 5.41 -7.18 11.15
CA PHE A 71 5.81 -6.66 12.45
C PHE A 71 6.86 -5.56 12.33
N ARG A 72 6.87 -4.64 13.28
CA ARG A 72 7.86 -3.56 13.36
C ARG A 72 9.21 -4.08 13.79
N ILE A 73 10.27 -3.54 13.19
CA ILE A 73 11.65 -3.90 13.49
C ILE A 73 12.46 -2.69 13.95
N PRO A 74 13.55 -2.89 14.74
CA PRO A 74 14.45 -1.83 15.15
C PRO A 74 14.92 -1.03 13.93
N THR A 75 14.75 0.28 13.99
CA THR A 75 15.04 1.18 12.87
C THR A 75 15.64 2.48 13.40
N ILE A 76 16.71 2.96 12.77
CA ILE A 76 17.42 4.18 13.13
C ILE A 76 17.61 5.02 11.87
N PHE A 77 17.23 6.29 11.94
CA PHE A 77 17.58 7.28 10.94
C PHE A 77 18.77 8.11 11.45
N GLU A 78 19.91 7.94 10.83
CA GLU A 78 21.16 8.61 11.24
C GLU A 78 21.96 9.07 10.03
N GLY A 79 22.37 10.33 10.06
CA GLY A 79 23.03 10.97 8.93
C GLY A 79 22.16 10.96 7.68
N ASP A 80 22.64 10.34 6.60
CA ASP A 80 21.93 10.26 5.33
C ASP A 80 21.13 8.96 5.15
N ALA A 81 21.21 8.03 6.09
CA ALA A 81 20.73 6.68 5.91
C ALA A 81 19.65 6.29 6.92
N LEU A 82 18.69 5.49 6.45
CA LEU A 82 17.82 4.69 7.29
C LEU A 82 18.45 3.30 7.44
N ARG A 83 18.63 2.85 8.67
CA ARG A 83 19.16 1.53 9.01
C ARG A 83 18.12 0.77 9.81
N PHE A 84 17.95 -0.51 9.54
CA PHE A 84 17.09 -1.39 10.30
C PHE A 84 17.70 -2.78 10.40
N SER A 85 17.35 -3.50 11.45
CA SER A 85 17.91 -4.83 11.72
C SER A 85 16.81 -5.87 11.99
N LEU A 86 17.18 -7.13 11.74
CA LEU A 86 16.36 -8.28 12.00
C LEU A 86 17.26 -9.44 12.45
N GLU A 87 17.02 -9.98 13.65
CA GLU A 87 17.52 -11.30 14.01
C GLU A 87 16.68 -12.34 13.25
N ALA A 88 17.31 -13.02 12.30
CA ALA A 88 16.59 -13.87 11.37
C ALA A 88 16.14 -15.17 12.02
N THR A 89 14.87 -15.51 11.89
CA THR A 89 14.29 -16.81 12.31
C THR A 89 14.01 -17.73 11.11
N ALA A 90 14.22 -17.24 9.88
CA ALA A 90 14.13 -18.00 8.65
C ALA A 90 15.20 -17.55 7.64
N THR A 91 15.42 -18.32 6.59
CA THR A 91 16.43 -18.01 5.56
C THR A 91 16.02 -16.92 4.60
N HIS A 92 14.83 -16.34 4.76
CA HIS A 92 14.34 -15.20 3.98
C HIS A 92 13.38 -14.37 4.81
N ALA A 93 13.25 -13.09 4.45
CA ALA A 93 12.25 -12.17 4.98
C ALA A 93 11.90 -11.10 3.94
N TRP A 94 10.70 -10.55 4.04
CA TRP A 94 10.30 -9.34 3.32
C TRP A 94 10.42 -8.13 4.23
N PHE A 95 10.78 -7.00 3.64
CA PHE A 95 10.91 -5.71 4.31
C PHE A 95 10.14 -4.66 3.54
N ALA A 96 9.42 -3.79 4.24
CA ALA A 96 8.65 -2.73 3.59
C ALA A 96 8.58 -1.44 4.43
N TYR A 97 8.23 -0.35 3.74
CA TYR A 97 7.96 0.96 4.35
C TYR A 97 6.74 0.90 5.28
N PHE A 98 5.64 0.39 4.77
CA PHE A 98 4.45 0.00 5.51
C PHE A 98 4.00 -1.37 5.00
N GLU A 99 3.06 -1.99 5.70
CA GLU A 99 2.44 -3.23 5.26
C GLU A 99 1.86 -3.09 3.84
N PRO A 100 2.38 -3.84 2.85
CA PRO A 100 1.91 -3.74 1.48
C PRO A 100 0.49 -4.27 1.31
N TYR A 101 -0.33 -3.57 0.53
CA TYR A 101 -1.58 -4.11 0.02
C TYR A 101 -1.32 -4.68 -1.37
N SER A 102 -1.35 -6.00 -1.51
CA SER A 102 -0.94 -6.65 -2.75
C SER A 102 -2.04 -6.60 -3.82
N ARG A 103 -1.68 -6.73 -5.10
CA ARG A 103 -2.65 -6.83 -6.18
C ARG A 103 -3.60 -8.01 -6.00
N GLY A 104 -3.09 -9.17 -5.56
CA GLY A 104 -3.94 -10.34 -5.30
C GLY A 104 -4.96 -10.09 -4.18
N ARG A 105 -4.58 -9.31 -3.14
CA ARG A 105 -5.52 -8.88 -2.09
C ARG A 105 -6.56 -7.89 -2.62
N HIS A 106 -6.16 -6.97 -3.50
CA HIS A 106 -7.09 -6.07 -4.18
C HIS A 106 -8.13 -6.84 -5.00
N ASP A 107 -7.68 -7.78 -5.84
CA ASP A 107 -8.59 -8.59 -6.66
C ASP A 107 -9.55 -9.40 -5.79
N TRP A 108 -9.04 -10.01 -4.72
CA TRP A 108 -9.87 -10.69 -3.73
C TRP A 108 -10.89 -9.73 -3.06
N LEU A 109 -10.48 -8.51 -2.70
CA LEU A 109 -11.38 -7.51 -2.10
C LEU A 109 -12.55 -7.16 -3.04
N ILE A 110 -12.26 -6.96 -4.32
CA ILE A 110 -13.30 -6.69 -5.34
C ILE A 110 -14.26 -7.88 -5.44
N GLU A 111 -13.74 -9.10 -5.54
CA GLU A 111 -14.55 -10.31 -5.59
C GLU A 111 -15.43 -10.45 -4.34
N GLN A 112 -14.86 -10.27 -3.15
CA GLN A 112 -15.63 -10.31 -1.90
C GLN A 112 -16.74 -9.25 -1.88
N ALA A 113 -16.43 -8.00 -2.25
CA ALA A 113 -17.41 -6.92 -2.29
C ALA A 113 -18.60 -7.26 -3.19
N LEU A 114 -18.36 -7.89 -4.34
CA LEU A 114 -19.40 -8.25 -5.30
C LEU A 114 -20.28 -9.44 -4.87
N THR A 115 -19.85 -10.24 -3.90
CA THR A 115 -20.71 -11.28 -3.30
C THR A 115 -21.78 -10.69 -2.36
N LYS A 116 -21.66 -9.40 -1.98
CA LYS A 116 -22.49 -8.77 -0.95
C LYS A 116 -23.75 -8.14 -1.55
N ALA A 117 -24.88 -8.39 -0.89
CA ALA A 117 -26.18 -7.86 -1.33
C ALA A 117 -26.14 -6.32 -1.47
N GLY A 118 -26.62 -5.81 -2.59
CA GLY A 118 -26.68 -4.38 -2.89
C GLY A 118 -25.34 -3.73 -3.19
N THR A 119 -24.31 -4.54 -3.48
CA THR A 119 -23.03 -4.08 -4.03
C THR A 119 -22.92 -4.53 -5.49
N GLU A 120 -22.54 -3.61 -6.36
CA GLU A 120 -22.37 -3.90 -7.79
C GLU A 120 -21.13 -3.22 -8.35
N LEU A 121 -20.55 -3.79 -9.41
CA LEU A 121 -19.54 -3.16 -10.23
C LEU A 121 -20.23 -2.26 -11.25
N LEU A 122 -20.16 -0.94 -11.05
CA LEU A 122 -20.76 0.04 -11.96
C LEU A 122 -19.95 0.24 -13.22
N ALA A 123 -18.65 0.30 -13.08
CA ALA A 123 -17.73 0.57 -14.18
C ALA A 123 -16.34 0.03 -13.89
N THR A 124 -15.62 -0.26 -14.97
CA THR A 124 -14.18 -0.53 -14.93
C THR A 124 -13.50 0.44 -15.89
N GLY A 125 -12.74 1.38 -15.33
CA GLY A 125 -11.83 2.23 -16.07
C GLY A 125 -10.49 1.52 -16.32
N LYS A 126 -9.63 2.15 -17.12
CA LYS A 126 -8.27 1.65 -17.36
C LYS A 126 -7.25 2.71 -16.96
N SER A 127 -6.19 2.26 -16.32
CA SER A 127 -5.01 3.06 -16.07
C SER A 127 -4.21 3.31 -17.36
N VAL A 128 -3.14 4.09 -17.26
CA VAL A 128 -2.23 4.35 -18.41
C VAL A 128 -1.66 3.05 -19.00
N GLU A 129 -1.34 2.06 -18.17
CA GLU A 129 -0.80 0.77 -18.60
C GLU A 129 -1.87 -0.32 -18.75
N GLY A 130 -3.15 0.07 -18.75
CA GLY A 130 -4.27 -0.82 -19.03
C GLY A 130 -4.75 -1.66 -17.85
N ARG A 131 -4.30 -1.38 -16.61
CA ARG A 131 -4.81 -2.05 -15.40
C ARG A 131 -6.20 -1.52 -15.06
N ASP A 132 -7.02 -2.40 -14.47
CA ASP A 132 -8.39 -2.08 -14.08
C ASP A 132 -8.42 -1.11 -12.89
N ILE A 133 -9.32 -0.10 -13.02
CA ILE A 133 -9.74 0.79 -11.95
C ILE A 133 -11.25 0.54 -11.77
N GLN A 134 -11.61 -0.17 -10.72
CA GLN A 134 -12.98 -0.58 -10.47
C GLN A 134 -13.75 0.50 -9.69
N LEU A 135 -14.97 0.79 -10.14
CA LEU A 135 -15.95 1.58 -9.42
C LEU A 135 -17.05 0.66 -8.91
N LEU A 136 -17.12 0.50 -7.60
CA LEU A 136 -18.21 -0.21 -6.93
C LEU A 136 -19.29 0.77 -6.46
N ARG A 137 -20.54 0.32 -6.44
CA ARG A 137 -21.64 1.02 -5.76
C ARG A 137 -22.24 0.12 -4.69
N LYS A 138 -22.50 0.68 -3.51
CA LYS A 138 -23.32 0.10 -2.46
C LYS A 138 -24.52 0.99 -2.22
N GLY A 139 -25.72 0.45 -2.45
CA GLY A 139 -26.98 1.17 -2.28
C GLY A 139 -28.03 0.76 -3.32
N THR A 140 -29.11 1.51 -3.41
CA THR A 140 -30.26 1.19 -4.27
C THR A 140 -30.14 1.76 -5.69
N GLY A 141 -29.36 2.79 -5.88
CA GLY A 141 -29.29 3.55 -7.14
C GLY A 141 -30.55 4.35 -7.45
N ALA A 142 -31.45 4.51 -6.48
CA ALA A 142 -32.70 5.21 -6.71
C ALA A 142 -32.49 6.70 -6.98
N GLU A 143 -33.37 7.30 -7.77
CA GLU A 143 -33.36 8.73 -8.02
C GLU A 143 -33.52 9.51 -6.70
N GLY A 144 -32.76 10.61 -6.55
CA GLY A 144 -32.79 11.44 -5.36
C GLY A 144 -31.85 10.99 -4.23
N GLN A 145 -31.23 9.82 -4.33
CA GLN A 145 -30.18 9.39 -3.38
C GLN A 145 -28.95 10.30 -3.46
N ARG A 146 -28.41 10.64 -2.30
CA ARG A 146 -27.11 11.33 -2.22
C ARG A 146 -26.00 10.40 -2.70
N LYS A 147 -25.00 10.96 -3.38
CA LYS A 147 -23.83 10.22 -3.84
C LYS A 147 -22.65 10.52 -2.93
N VAL A 148 -22.17 9.51 -2.21
CA VAL A 148 -20.99 9.61 -1.34
C VAL A 148 -19.86 8.86 -1.99
N TRP A 149 -18.80 9.57 -2.36
CA TRP A 149 -17.60 8.98 -2.97
C TRP A 149 -16.53 8.74 -1.91
N ILE A 150 -15.98 7.53 -1.92
CA ILE A 150 -14.80 7.15 -1.15
C ILE A 150 -13.78 6.62 -2.15
N ILE A 151 -12.69 7.33 -2.29
CA ILE A 151 -11.59 6.99 -3.20
C ILE A 151 -10.32 6.76 -2.39
N ALA A 152 -9.53 5.77 -2.78
CA ALA A 152 -8.31 5.40 -2.07
C ALA A 152 -7.12 5.28 -3.02
N GLN A 153 -5.95 5.36 -2.46
CA GLN A 153 -4.65 5.11 -3.09
C GLN A 153 -4.39 5.93 -4.37
N GLN A 154 -4.73 7.24 -4.38
CA GLN A 154 -4.25 8.16 -5.41
C GLN A 154 -2.71 8.21 -5.41
N HIS A 155 -2.11 8.19 -4.21
CA HIS A 155 -0.67 8.04 -4.04
C HIS A 155 -0.36 6.58 -3.75
N PRO A 156 0.36 5.88 -4.63
CA PRO A 156 0.51 4.43 -4.55
C PRO A 156 1.29 3.94 -3.33
N GLY A 157 2.18 4.77 -2.76
CA GLY A 157 2.90 4.46 -1.51
C GLY A 157 2.04 4.51 -0.24
N GLU A 158 0.77 4.95 -0.34
CA GLU A 158 -0.17 5.01 0.78
C GLU A 158 -1.02 3.73 0.86
N HIS A 159 -0.38 2.57 1.02
CA HIS A 159 -1.06 1.27 1.08
C HIS A 159 -2.10 1.17 2.19
N MET A 160 -1.96 1.96 3.28
CA MET A 160 -2.96 2.06 4.34
C MET A 160 -4.33 2.54 3.82
N ALA A 161 -4.40 3.20 2.67
CA ALA A 161 -5.65 3.64 2.08
C ALA A 161 -6.50 2.46 1.54
N GLU A 162 -5.88 1.43 0.97
CA GLU A 162 -6.60 0.21 0.59
C GLU A 162 -6.95 -0.65 1.81
N TRP A 163 -6.10 -0.73 2.83
CA TRP A 163 -6.44 -1.35 4.11
C TRP A 163 -7.65 -0.68 4.76
N PHE A 164 -7.73 0.66 4.71
CA PHE A 164 -8.92 1.40 5.14
C PHE A 164 -10.14 1.03 4.30
N MET A 165 -10.00 0.95 2.96
CA MET A 165 -11.12 0.61 2.08
C MET A 165 -11.63 -0.81 2.32
N GLU A 166 -10.74 -1.76 2.62
CA GLU A 166 -11.13 -3.12 3.03
C GLU A 166 -12.01 -3.07 4.29
N GLY A 167 -11.59 -2.34 5.32
CA GLY A 167 -12.39 -2.15 6.54
C GLY A 167 -13.75 -1.45 6.28
N VAL A 168 -13.80 -0.52 5.33
CA VAL A 168 -15.07 0.08 4.88
C VAL A 168 -15.97 -0.99 4.26
N ILE A 169 -15.47 -1.77 3.31
CA ILE A 169 -16.23 -2.81 2.61
C ILE A 169 -16.70 -3.88 3.59
N GLU A 170 -15.85 -4.33 4.51
CA GLU A 170 -16.24 -5.27 5.57
C GLU A 170 -17.37 -4.72 6.44
N ARG A 171 -17.29 -3.43 6.81
CA ARG A 171 -18.35 -2.80 7.58
C ARG A 171 -19.68 -2.73 6.84
N LEU A 172 -19.65 -2.55 5.52
CA LEU A 172 -20.87 -2.51 4.68
C LEU A 172 -21.64 -3.83 4.67
N GLU A 173 -21.11 -4.90 5.24
CA GLU A 173 -21.74 -6.21 5.41
C GLU A 173 -22.53 -6.34 6.71
N ARG A 174 -22.35 -5.40 7.64
CA ARG A 174 -23.01 -5.46 8.95
C ARG A 174 -24.47 -5.02 8.86
N HIS A 175 -25.35 -5.98 8.72
CA HIS A 175 -26.80 -5.73 8.67
C HIS A 175 -27.37 -5.21 10.01
N ASP A 176 -26.64 -5.39 11.11
CA ASP A 176 -26.97 -4.93 12.46
C ASP A 176 -26.43 -3.52 12.79
N ASP A 177 -25.70 -2.88 11.86
CA ASP A 177 -25.16 -1.52 12.06
C ASP A 177 -26.24 -0.46 11.79
N PRO A 178 -26.79 0.20 12.85
CA PRO A 178 -27.86 1.18 12.68
C PRO A 178 -27.39 2.45 11.96
N VAL A 179 -26.10 2.80 12.06
CA VAL A 179 -25.53 3.97 11.38
C VAL A 179 -25.46 3.71 9.88
N LEU A 180 -24.95 2.54 9.49
CA LEU A 180 -24.90 2.12 8.10
C LEU A 180 -26.31 2.02 7.49
N ASN A 181 -27.22 1.36 8.18
CA ASN A 181 -28.60 1.23 7.72
C ASN A 181 -29.26 2.60 7.50
N LYS A 182 -29.03 3.54 8.43
CA LYS A 182 -29.51 4.93 8.29
C LYS A 182 -28.86 5.63 7.08
N LEU A 183 -27.55 5.46 6.86
CA LEU A 183 -26.86 6.04 5.73
C LEU A 183 -27.45 5.54 4.40
N LEU A 184 -27.58 4.23 4.24
CA LEU A 184 -28.08 3.60 3.01
C LEU A 184 -29.54 3.87 2.70
N THR A 185 -30.35 4.41 3.63
CA THR A 185 -31.69 4.90 3.32
C THR A 185 -31.71 6.21 2.53
N SER A 186 -30.61 6.96 2.51
CA SER A 186 -30.53 8.31 1.94
C SER A 186 -29.34 8.56 1.03
N ALA A 187 -28.44 7.59 0.91
CA ALA A 187 -27.22 7.73 0.11
C ALA A 187 -26.79 6.40 -0.53
N ASP A 188 -26.23 6.51 -1.72
CA ASP A 188 -25.44 5.46 -2.35
C ASP A 188 -23.95 5.76 -2.16
N LEU A 189 -23.16 4.73 -1.85
CA LEU A 189 -21.73 4.82 -1.72
C LEU A 189 -21.06 4.39 -3.01
N TYR A 190 -20.18 5.23 -3.52
CA TYR A 190 -19.36 5.00 -4.69
C TYR A 190 -17.92 4.80 -4.23
N LEU A 191 -17.37 3.60 -4.44
CA LEU A 191 -16.09 3.19 -3.88
C LEU A 191 -15.09 2.91 -5.01
N VAL A 192 -13.94 3.56 -4.95
CA VAL A 192 -12.79 3.26 -5.83
C VAL A 192 -11.62 2.84 -4.94
N PRO A 193 -11.41 1.54 -4.73
CA PRO A 193 -10.39 1.06 -3.78
C PRO A 193 -8.96 1.42 -4.17
N ASN A 194 -8.64 1.47 -5.47
CA ASN A 194 -7.32 1.87 -5.95
C ASN A 194 -7.43 2.79 -7.17
N MET A 195 -7.09 4.07 -6.97
CA MET A 195 -7.07 5.09 -8.03
C MET A 195 -5.81 5.02 -8.89
N ASN A 196 -4.73 4.35 -8.42
CA ASN A 196 -3.42 4.36 -9.07
C ASN A 196 -2.78 2.96 -9.11
N PRO A 197 -3.41 2.00 -9.83
CA PRO A 197 -2.92 0.62 -9.86
C PRO A 197 -1.55 0.48 -10.56
N ASP A 198 -1.19 1.37 -11.48
CA ASP A 198 0.13 1.36 -12.13
C ASP A 198 1.22 1.77 -11.15
N GLY A 199 1.02 2.86 -10.42
CA GLY A 199 1.98 3.29 -9.42
C GLY A 199 2.15 2.25 -8.30
N ALA A 200 1.05 1.61 -7.87
CA ALA A 200 1.10 0.51 -6.91
C ALA A 200 1.90 -0.69 -7.44
N PHE A 201 1.71 -1.07 -8.71
CA PHE A 201 2.45 -2.14 -9.36
C PHE A 201 3.95 -1.84 -9.46
N HIS A 202 4.33 -0.60 -9.79
CA HIS A 202 5.73 -0.18 -9.90
C HIS A 202 6.41 0.10 -8.56
N GLY A 203 5.65 0.13 -7.47
CA GLY A 203 6.16 0.49 -6.14
C GLY A 203 6.55 1.96 -6.05
N HIS A 204 5.76 2.84 -6.67
CA HIS A 204 5.94 4.28 -6.58
C HIS A 204 5.51 4.80 -5.20
N LEU A 205 6.06 5.95 -4.82
CA LEU A 205 5.60 6.69 -3.66
C LEU A 205 4.33 7.48 -3.98
N ARG A 206 4.33 8.21 -5.13
CA ARG A 206 3.37 9.30 -5.32
C ARG A 206 2.70 9.34 -6.67
N THR A 207 3.39 8.98 -7.74
CA THR A 207 2.94 9.26 -9.10
C THR A 207 2.42 8.03 -9.83
N ASN A 208 1.65 8.25 -10.90
CA ASN A 208 1.26 7.19 -11.82
C ASN A 208 2.41 6.80 -12.76
N ALA A 209 2.18 5.90 -13.72
CA ALA A 209 3.18 5.44 -14.68
C ALA A 209 3.74 6.56 -15.59
N MET A 210 3.03 7.69 -15.72
CA MET A 210 3.48 8.86 -16.49
C MET A 210 4.21 9.91 -15.63
N GLY A 211 4.39 9.67 -14.34
CA GLY A 211 5.01 10.63 -13.42
C GLY A 211 4.06 11.74 -12.94
N GLN A 212 2.75 11.55 -13.13
CA GLN A 212 1.74 12.53 -12.70
C GLN A 212 1.23 12.21 -11.30
N ASP A 213 1.15 13.22 -10.46
CA ASP A 213 0.48 13.18 -9.16
C ASP A 213 -1.04 13.31 -9.39
N LEU A 214 -1.81 12.28 -9.01
CA LEU A 214 -3.27 12.23 -9.23
C LEU A 214 -4.06 13.14 -8.28
N ASN A 215 -3.38 13.83 -7.39
CA ASN A 215 -4.00 14.76 -6.43
C ASN A 215 -3.53 16.22 -6.61
N ARG A 216 -3.08 16.59 -7.83
CA ARG A 216 -2.63 17.94 -8.18
C ARG A 216 -3.13 18.36 -9.56
#